data_b7dfcd5ba75451a23be47928009b5719
#
_entry.id   b7dfcd5ba75451a23be47928009b5719
#
_cell.length_a   1.000
_cell.length_b   1.000
_cell.length_c   1.000
_cell.angle_alpha   90.00
_cell.angle_beta   90.00
_cell.angle_gamma   90.00
#
_symmetry.space_group_name_H-M   'P 1'
#
loop_
_entity.id
_entity.type
_entity.pdbx_description
1 polymer ?
#
loop_
_entity_poly.entity_id
_entity_poly.type
_entity_poly.pdbx_seq_one_letter_code
_entity_poly.pdbx_strand_id
1 'polypeptide(L)'
;IPENNSVEESKEPKKAKIKQPSLPNLDTSDQFIRDRLVFLSEKRDLAVWLTTDDILRRSASYLDGLARGVILSNIFPLSSPEGGFSTHRDEQTIWLNAGNYERYDNTVSVISSLDMDLAAQIFHLTRPLLEGAFSELGYRPRQMDGIILTALDQIMNTPVIFEPIQLSRDSVNFKFFDSKLESLTPLQKQLVRAGPENTRRLQKQAKLLRTALMTPNGRQQ
;
A
#
# COMPACT_ATOMS: atom_id res chain seq x y z
N ILE A 1 -78.31 1.96 14.47
CA ILE A 1 -76.99 2.15 15.13
C ILE A 1 -75.93 1.52 14.20
N PRO A 2 -75.05 2.28 13.57
CA PRO A 2 -73.86 1.71 12.96
C PRO A 2 -72.64 1.98 13.83
N GLU A 3 -71.90 0.93 14.16
CA GLU A 3 -70.61 0.99 14.82
C GLU A 3 -69.54 1.48 13.88
N ASN A 4 -68.85 2.50 14.38
CA ASN A 4 -67.70 3.11 13.71
C ASN A 4 -66.42 2.42 14.15
N ASN A 5 -65.81 1.61 13.30
CA ASN A 5 -64.55 0.94 13.56
C ASN A 5 -63.44 1.74 12.94
N SER A 6 -62.84 2.63 13.71
CA SER A 6 -61.62 3.36 13.33
C SER A 6 -60.42 2.45 13.54
N VAL A 7 -59.81 2.04 12.41
CA VAL A 7 -58.53 1.32 12.38
C VAL A 7 -57.42 2.35 12.63
N GLU A 8 -56.76 2.25 13.79
CA GLU A 8 -55.52 2.97 14.08
C GLU A 8 -54.38 2.42 13.23
N GLU A 9 -53.91 3.27 12.31
CA GLU A 9 -52.74 3.03 11.50
C GLU A 9 -51.47 3.17 12.39
N SER A 10 -50.85 2.05 12.76
CA SER A 10 -49.60 2.01 13.51
C SER A 10 -48.45 2.53 12.66
N LYS A 11 -48.02 3.75 12.93
CA LYS A 11 -46.81 4.31 12.35
C LYS A 11 -45.56 3.58 12.87
N GLU A 12 -44.95 2.74 12.02
CA GLU A 12 -43.64 2.20 12.28
C GLU A 12 -42.60 3.32 12.50
N PRO A 13 -41.68 3.21 13.49
CA PRO A 13 -40.67 4.20 13.73
C PRO A 13 -39.66 4.20 12.58
N LYS A 14 -39.57 5.30 11.84
CA LYS A 14 -38.53 5.53 10.84
C LYS A 14 -37.18 5.41 11.52
N LYS A 15 -36.42 4.34 11.21
CA LYS A 15 -35.02 4.18 11.61
C LYS A 15 -34.24 5.44 11.18
N ALA A 16 -33.76 6.19 12.18
CA ALA A 16 -32.90 7.34 11.96
C ALA A 16 -31.67 6.88 11.16
N LYS A 17 -31.54 7.37 9.94
CA LYS A 17 -30.31 7.20 9.14
C LYS A 17 -29.20 7.91 9.89
N ILE A 18 -28.25 7.17 10.46
CA ILE A 18 -27.00 7.73 10.98
C ILE A 18 -26.37 8.48 9.83
N LYS A 19 -26.29 9.81 9.94
CA LYS A 19 -25.62 10.65 8.94
C LYS A 19 -24.16 10.23 8.92
N GLN A 20 -23.72 9.57 7.86
CA GLN A 20 -22.29 9.39 7.61
C GLN A 20 -21.65 10.79 7.56
N PRO A 21 -20.46 10.97 8.16
CA PRO A 21 -19.76 12.25 8.10
C PRO A 21 -19.60 12.65 6.63
N SER A 22 -19.96 13.89 6.29
CA SER A 22 -19.79 14.40 4.93
C SER A 22 -18.29 14.40 4.59
N LEU A 23 -17.92 13.70 3.52
CA LEU A 23 -16.55 13.73 3.02
C LEU A 23 -16.20 15.10 2.48
N PRO A 24 -14.98 15.61 2.66
CA PRO A 24 -14.50 16.83 2.03
C PRO A 24 -14.39 16.64 0.50
N ASN A 25 -14.12 17.72 -0.24
CA ASN A 25 -13.68 17.59 -1.63
C ASN A 25 -12.26 17.04 -1.69
N LEU A 26 -11.90 16.40 -2.81
CA LEU A 26 -10.56 15.82 -3.02
C LEU A 26 -9.46 16.87 -2.79
N ASP A 27 -9.63 18.10 -3.30
CA ASP A 27 -8.66 19.20 -3.19
C ASP A 27 -8.43 19.69 -1.74
N THR A 28 -9.34 19.40 -0.83
CA THR A 28 -9.28 19.84 0.57
C THR A 28 -9.22 18.65 1.53
N SER A 29 -8.93 17.46 1.02
CA SER A 29 -9.01 16.21 1.79
C SER A 29 -7.79 15.91 2.67
N ASP A 30 -6.67 16.56 2.43
CA ASP A 30 -5.39 16.17 3.05
C ASP A 30 -5.44 16.14 4.58
N GLN A 31 -5.99 17.17 5.21
CA GLN A 31 -6.08 17.18 6.68
C GLN A 31 -7.01 16.07 7.18
N PHE A 32 -8.14 15.86 6.53
CA PHE A 32 -9.08 14.80 6.87
C PHE A 32 -8.45 13.41 6.76
N ILE A 33 -7.61 13.19 5.74
CA ILE A 33 -6.87 11.94 5.53
C ILE A 33 -5.74 11.80 6.54
N ARG A 34 -4.95 12.85 6.75
CA ARG A 34 -3.82 12.87 7.68
C ARG A 34 -4.26 12.54 9.10
N ASP A 35 -5.35 13.14 9.59
CA ASP A 35 -5.92 12.90 10.92
C ASP A 35 -6.29 11.44 11.17
N ARG A 36 -6.50 10.65 10.10
CA ARG A 36 -6.84 9.23 10.18
C ARG A 36 -5.63 8.32 9.98
N LEU A 37 -4.79 8.65 9.02
CA LEU A 37 -3.62 7.84 8.71
C LEU A 37 -2.57 7.86 9.82
N VAL A 38 -2.51 8.93 10.62
CA VAL A 38 -1.57 9.02 11.76
C VAL A 38 -1.77 7.91 12.79
N PHE A 39 -2.98 7.36 12.89
CA PHE A 39 -3.30 6.27 13.82
C PHE A 39 -2.90 4.87 13.30
N LEU A 40 -2.45 4.76 12.05
CA LEU A 40 -2.03 3.46 11.50
C LEU A 40 -0.78 2.90 12.17
N SER A 41 0.05 3.74 12.78
CA SER A 41 1.27 3.33 13.47
C SER A 41 1.74 4.40 14.45
N GLU A 42 2.36 3.96 15.54
CA GLU A 42 3.03 4.86 16.50
C GLU A 42 4.43 5.30 16.03
N LYS A 43 4.89 4.81 14.88
CA LYS A 43 6.19 5.18 14.31
C LYS A 43 6.20 6.64 13.85
N ARG A 44 7.16 7.43 14.34
CA ARG A 44 7.31 8.86 13.99
C ARG A 44 7.50 9.09 12.48
N ASP A 45 8.15 8.16 11.80
CA ASP A 45 8.42 8.25 10.37
C ASP A 45 7.14 8.26 9.54
N LEU A 46 6.06 7.60 10.01
CA LEU A 46 4.76 7.69 9.35
C LEU A 46 4.27 9.14 9.30
N ALA A 47 4.39 9.89 10.40
CA ALA A 47 3.99 11.29 10.44
C ALA A 47 4.80 12.14 9.43
N VAL A 48 6.10 11.84 9.27
CA VAL A 48 6.95 12.49 8.24
C VAL A 48 6.45 12.17 6.84
N TRP A 49 6.07 10.92 6.54
CA TRP A 49 5.53 10.54 5.23
C TRP A 49 4.22 11.26 4.91
N LEU A 50 3.45 11.59 5.95
CA LEU A 50 2.16 12.28 5.82
C LEU A 50 2.28 13.82 5.74
N THR A 51 3.47 14.41 5.79
CA THR A 51 3.65 15.87 5.63
C THR A 51 3.42 16.37 4.20
N THR A 52 3.36 15.47 3.23
CA THR A 52 3.14 15.81 1.82
C THR A 52 1.70 16.27 1.57
N ASP A 53 1.51 17.11 0.56
CA ASP A 53 0.19 17.50 0.07
C ASP A 53 -0.30 16.51 -1.00
N ASP A 54 -1.59 16.62 -1.36
CA ASP A 54 -2.23 15.74 -2.34
C ASP A 54 -2.12 14.25 -2.01
N ILE A 55 -2.29 13.88 -0.74
CA ILE A 55 -2.05 12.52 -0.23
C ILE A 55 -2.79 11.46 -1.06
N LEU A 56 -4.07 11.67 -1.39
CA LEU A 56 -4.85 10.69 -2.15
C LEU A 56 -4.43 10.59 -3.60
N ARG A 57 -4.07 11.70 -4.26
CA ARG A 57 -3.56 11.70 -5.63
C ARG A 57 -2.20 10.99 -5.72
N ARG A 58 -1.33 11.24 -4.74
CA ARG A 58 -0.05 10.55 -4.60
C ARG A 58 -0.25 9.07 -4.34
N SER A 59 -1.20 8.71 -3.46
CA SER A 59 -1.53 7.31 -3.19
C SER A 59 -2.04 6.60 -4.44
N ALA A 60 -2.94 7.21 -5.21
CA ALA A 60 -3.43 6.65 -6.47
C ALA A 60 -2.30 6.43 -7.48
N SER A 61 -1.44 7.44 -7.67
CA SER A 61 -0.28 7.34 -8.57
C SER A 61 0.71 6.26 -8.12
N TYR A 62 0.95 6.15 -6.79
CA TYR A 62 1.86 5.14 -6.24
C TYR A 62 1.31 3.73 -6.44
N LEU A 63 0.03 3.50 -6.14
CA LEU A 63 -0.64 2.22 -6.33
C LEU A 63 -0.68 1.80 -7.80
N ASP A 64 -0.93 2.74 -8.71
CA ASP A 64 -0.84 2.49 -10.15
C ASP A 64 0.58 2.10 -10.59
N GLY A 65 1.60 2.79 -10.08
CA GLY A 65 3.00 2.42 -10.31
C GLY A 65 3.31 1.02 -9.82
N LEU A 66 2.91 0.68 -8.58
CA LEU A 66 3.11 -0.65 -8.01
C LEU A 66 2.40 -1.74 -8.83
N ALA A 67 1.17 -1.49 -9.28
CA ALA A 67 0.43 -2.43 -10.13
C ALA A 67 1.16 -2.72 -11.45
N ARG A 68 1.85 -1.72 -12.00
CA ARG A 68 2.72 -1.87 -13.18
C ARG A 68 4.12 -2.42 -12.86
N GLY A 69 4.38 -2.76 -11.59
CA GLY A 69 5.68 -3.27 -11.14
C GLY A 69 6.77 -2.20 -11.05
N VAL A 70 6.41 -0.93 -10.90
CA VAL A 70 7.34 0.21 -10.81
C VAL A 70 7.24 0.87 -9.43
N ILE A 71 8.38 1.30 -8.87
CA ILE A 71 8.43 2.13 -7.66
C ILE A 71 8.61 3.58 -8.06
N LEU A 72 7.66 4.43 -7.68
CA LEU A 72 7.71 5.87 -7.87
C LEU A 72 8.34 6.52 -6.63
N SER A 73 9.66 6.51 -6.54
CA SER A 73 10.43 6.90 -5.34
C SER A 73 10.20 8.34 -4.86
N ASN A 74 9.77 9.24 -5.74
CA ASN A 74 9.58 10.67 -5.42
C ASN A 74 8.14 11.04 -5.04
N ILE A 75 7.24 10.07 -4.95
CA ILE A 75 5.81 10.32 -4.65
C ILE A 75 5.62 10.64 -3.17
N PHE A 76 6.30 9.90 -2.29
CA PHE A 76 6.29 10.15 -0.84
C PHE A 76 7.71 10.46 -0.35
N PRO A 77 7.86 11.23 0.73
CA PRO A 77 9.16 11.55 1.32
C PRO A 77 9.74 10.36 2.10
N LEU A 78 9.82 9.20 1.42
CA LEU A 78 10.47 8.01 1.98
C LEU A 78 11.97 8.25 2.03
N SER A 79 12.59 7.95 3.17
CA SER A 79 14.04 8.03 3.27
C SER A 79 14.69 7.09 2.27
N SER A 80 15.60 7.63 1.47
CA SER A 80 16.44 6.78 0.62
C SER A 80 17.27 5.83 1.49
N PRO A 81 17.53 4.61 1.02
CA PRO A 81 18.41 3.69 1.74
C PRO A 81 19.77 4.34 1.99
N GLU A 82 20.21 4.34 3.25
CA GLU A 82 21.48 4.95 3.64
C GLU A 82 22.68 4.20 3.06
N GLY A 83 23.76 4.93 2.79
CA GLY A 83 25.00 4.38 2.26
C GLY A 83 24.93 3.93 0.78
N GLY A 84 26.06 3.53 0.24
CA GLY A 84 26.19 3.02 -1.12
C GLY A 84 25.78 1.54 -1.24
N PHE A 85 25.39 1.12 -2.44
CA PHE A 85 25.18 -0.28 -2.76
C PHE A 85 26.53 -1.03 -2.68
N SER A 86 26.59 -2.10 -1.90
CA SER A 86 27.83 -2.84 -1.68
C SER A 86 27.78 -4.24 -2.31
N THR A 87 28.94 -4.65 -2.83
CA THR A 87 29.16 -5.97 -3.37
C THR A 87 30.42 -6.57 -2.75
N HIS A 88 30.55 -7.88 -2.71
CA HIS A 88 31.81 -8.53 -2.45
C HIS A 88 32.22 -9.36 -3.68
N ARG A 89 33.53 -9.60 -3.82
CA ARG A 89 34.08 -10.44 -4.88
C ARG A 89 34.72 -11.66 -4.26
N ASP A 90 34.47 -12.79 -4.91
CA ASP A 90 35.14 -14.04 -4.67
C ASP A 90 35.68 -14.49 -6.02
N GLU A 91 37.01 -14.56 -6.13
CA GLU A 91 37.71 -14.75 -7.40
C GLU A 91 37.23 -13.74 -8.49
N GLN A 92 36.54 -14.25 -9.51
CA GLN A 92 36.00 -13.43 -10.61
C GLN A 92 34.48 -13.17 -10.48
N THR A 93 33.87 -13.72 -9.43
CA THR A 93 32.41 -13.63 -9.21
C THR A 93 32.06 -12.44 -8.33
N ILE A 94 31.02 -11.71 -8.71
CA ILE A 94 30.50 -10.57 -7.94
C ILE A 94 29.23 -11.04 -7.25
N TRP A 95 29.13 -10.78 -5.95
CA TRP A 95 28.00 -11.15 -5.12
C TRP A 95 27.36 -9.94 -4.49
N LEU A 96 26.02 -9.97 -4.34
CA LEU A 96 25.28 -9.03 -3.51
C LEU A 96 25.73 -9.17 -2.06
N ASN A 97 26.18 -8.07 -1.44
CA ASN A 97 26.51 -8.10 -0.02
C ASN A 97 25.22 -8.04 0.81
N ALA A 98 25.05 -8.99 1.73
CA ALA A 98 23.88 -9.05 2.60
C ALA A 98 23.70 -7.81 3.48
N GLY A 99 24.75 -7.06 3.79
CA GLY A 99 24.67 -5.77 4.48
C GLY A 99 23.82 -4.71 3.74
N ASN A 100 23.52 -4.92 2.44
CA ASN A 100 22.54 -4.06 1.76
C ASN A 100 21.12 -4.19 2.30
N TYR A 101 20.75 -5.32 2.92
CA TYR A 101 19.40 -5.58 3.40
C TYR A 101 19.02 -4.64 4.55
N GLU A 102 19.95 -4.36 5.45
CA GLU A 102 19.77 -3.47 6.60
C GLU A 102 19.38 -2.04 6.19
N ARG A 103 19.79 -1.60 5.00
CA ARG A 103 19.46 -0.30 4.44
C ARG A 103 17.95 -0.05 4.29
N TYR A 104 17.16 -1.11 4.24
CA TYR A 104 15.70 -1.06 4.06
C TYR A 104 14.94 -1.29 5.36
N ASP A 105 15.62 -1.68 6.44
CA ASP A 105 15.00 -2.12 7.69
C ASP A 105 14.09 -1.05 8.31
N ASN A 106 14.49 0.21 8.28
CA ASN A 106 13.68 1.30 8.81
C ASN A 106 12.36 1.44 8.05
N THR A 107 12.42 1.57 6.72
CA THR A 107 11.22 1.68 5.87
C THR A 107 10.31 0.46 6.04
N VAL A 108 10.89 -0.74 6.02
CA VAL A 108 10.12 -1.98 6.19
C VAL A 108 9.54 -2.09 7.61
N SER A 109 10.26 -1.60 8.61
CA SER A 109 9.76 -1.55 10.00
C SER A 109 8.53 -0.65 10.13
N VAL A 110 8.54 0.52 9.48
CA VAL A 110 7.35 1.42 9.46
C VAL A 110 6.18 0.74 8.77
N ILE A 111 6.38 0.22 7.55
CA ILE A 111 5.30 -0.47 6.81
C ILE A 111 4.77 -1.67 7.60
N SER A 112 5.66 -2.44 8.26
CA SER A 112 5.28 -3.62 9.05
C SER A 112 4.54 -3.28 10.34
N SER A 113 4.59 -2.04 10.80
CA SER A 113 3.87 -1.57 11.99
C SER A 113 2.48 -1.01 11.68
N LEU A 114 2.11 -0.87 10.40
CA LEU A 114 0.81 -0.34 10.01
C LEU A 114 -0.32 -1.31 10.37
N ASP A 115 -1.37 -0.78 10.99
CA ASP A 115 -2.61 -1.51 11.23
C ASP A 115 -3.40 -1.63 9.92
N MET A 116 -3.41 -2.83 9.34
CA MET A 116 -4.02 -3.09 8.04
C MET A 116 -5.55 -3.18 8.10
N ASP A 117 -6.13 -3.50 9.25
CA ASP A 117 -7.59 -3.47 9.44
C ASP A 117 -8.08 -2.02 9.49
N LEU A 118 -7.39 -1.17 10.23
CA LEU A 118 -7.68 0.27 10.25
C LEU A 118 -7.43 0.90 8.87
N ALA A 119 -6.37 0.50 8.16
CA ALA A 119 -6.09 0.96 6.80
C ALA A 119 -7.24 0.63 5.84
N ALA A 120 -7.79 -0.59 5.93
CA ALA A 120 -8.96 -0.99 5.14
C ALA A 120 -10.23 -0.19 5.53
N GLN A 121 -10.44 0.09 6.81
CA GLN A 121 -11.56 0.95 7.25
C GLN A 121 -11.44 2.36 6.68
N ILE A 122 -10.24 2.97 6.73
CA ILE A 122 -9.97 4.29 6.14
C ILE A 122 -10.19 4.25 4.63
N PHE A 123 -9.72 3.20 3.94
CA PHE A 123 -9.96 3.01 2.52
C PHE A 123 -11.45 2.99 2.19
N HIS A 124 -12.25 2.19 2.90
CA HIS A 124 -13.70 2.12 2.66
C HIS A 124 -14.40 3.45 2.94
N LEU A 125 -14.00 4.17 3.99
CA LEU A 125 -14.53 5.48 4.32
C LEU A 125 -14.20 6.51 3.22
N THR A 126 -12.97 6.51 2.72
CA THR A 126 -12.45 7.51 1.78
C THR A 126 -12.56 7.08 0.32
N ARG A 127 -13.17 5.93 0.06
CA ARG A 127 -13.31 5.33 -1.27
C ARG A 127 -13.76 6.33 -2.36
N PRO A 128 -14.82 7.16 -2.15
CA PRO A 128 -15.25 8.09 -3.19
C PRO A 128 -14.19 9.12 -3.56
N LEU A 129 -13.38 9.56 -2.59
CA LEU A 129 -12.27 10.49 -2.84
C LEU A 129 -11.13 9.81 -3.61
N LEU A 130 -10.79 8.58 -3.24
CA LEU A 130 -9.75 7.81 -3.92
C LEU A 130 -10.17 7.44 -5.35
N GLU A 131 -11.44 7.09 -5.57
CA GLU A 131 -12.00 6.90 -6.92
C GLU A 131 -11.89 8.18 -7.77
N GLY A 132 -12.09 9.36 -7.16
CA GLY A 132 -11.85 10.66 -7.79
C GLY A 132 -10.38 10.82 -8.22
N ALA A 133 -9.44 10.51 -7.33
CA ALA A 133 -8.01 10.58 -7.63
C ALA A 133 -7.60 9.60 -8.76
N PHE A 134 -8.13 8.37 -8.78
CA PHE A 134 -7.93 7.43 -9.89
C PHE A 134 -8.58 7.91 -11.20
N SER A 135 -9.71 8.60 -11.11
CA SER A 135 -10.37 9.18 -12.29
C SER A 135 -9.51 10.26 -12.96
N GLU A 136 -8.79 11.07 -12.18
CA GLU A 136 -7.82 12.06 -12.70
C GLU A 136 -6.66 11.39 -13.45
N LEU A 137 -6.30 10.14 -13.10
CA LEU A 137 -5.34 9.32 -13.85
C LEU A 137 -5.95 8.65 -15.11
N GLY A 138 -7.23 8.87 -15.39
CA GLY A 138 -7.94 8.32 -16.54
C GLY A 138 -8.61 6.97 -16.29
N TYR A 139 -8.67 6.48 -15.05
CA TYR A 139 -9.32 5.22 -14.71
C TYR A 139 -10.81 5.40 -14.44
N ARG A 140 -11.60 4.37 -14.77
CA ARG A 140 -13.00 4.30 -14.34
C ARG A 140 -13.07 3.81 -12.87
N PRO A 141 -14.07 4.23 -12.06
CA PRO A 141 -14.17 3.85 -10.65
C PRO A 141 -14.04 2.34 -10.38
N ARG A 142 -14.65 1.50 -11.24
CA ARG A 142 -14.57 0.03 -11.13
C ARG A 142 -13.19 -0.58 -11.37
N GLN A 143 -12.24 0.17 -11.91
CA GLN A 143 -10.88 -0.32 -12.19
C GLN A 143 -9.95 -0.18 -10.99
N MET A 144 -10.26 0.74 -10.06
CA MET A 144 -9.44 1.02 -8.89
C MET A 144 -9.15 -0.23 -8.06
N ASP A 145 -10.17 -1.02 -7.73
CA ASP A 145 -9.99 -2.24 -6.93
C ASP A 145 -9.04 -3.23 -7.61
N GLY A 146 -9.20 -3.42 -8.92
CA GLY A 146 -8.31 -4.28 -9.71
C GLY A 146 -6.86 -3.81 -9.70
N ILE A 147 -6.63 -2.50 -9.79
CA ILE A 147 -5.29 -1.90 -9.72
C ILE A 147 -4.67 -2.15 -8.35
N ILE A 148 -5.42 -1.90 -7.26
CA ILE A 148 -4.94 -2.12 -5.90
C ILE A 148 -4.60 -3.58 -5.67
N LEU A 149 -5.48 -4.51 -6.07
CA LEU A 149 -5.23 -5.94 -5.94
C LEU A 149 -4.01 -6.39 -6.76
N THR A 150 -3.84 -5.87 -7.97
CA THR A 150 -2.67 -6.14 -8.81
C THR A 150 -1.37 -5.62 -8.14
N ALA A 151 -1.40 -4.43 -7.53
CA ALA A 151 -0.27 -3.89 -6.78
C ALA A 151 0.13 -4.81 -5.61
N LEU A 152 -0.85 -5.31 -4.86
CA LEU A 152 -0.60 -6.26 -3.78
C LEU A 152 -0.06 -7.60 -4.31
N ASP A 153 -0.58 -8.08 -5.45
CA ASP A 153 -0.10 -9.31 -6.10
C ASP A 153 1.37 -9.18 -6.56
N GLN A 154 1.79 -8.02 -7.07
CA GLN A 154 3.20 -7.77 -7.42
C GLN A 154 4.12 -8.00 -6.22
N ILE A 155 3.73 -7.51 -5.03
CA ILE A 155 4.50 -7.69 -3.80
C ILE A 155 4.46 -9.15 -3.36
N MET A 156 3.27 -9.76 -3.27
CA MET A 156 3.07 -11.11 -2.76
C MET A 156 3.75 -12.19 -3.63
N ASN A 157 3.82 -11.98 -4.93
CA ASN A 157 4.42 -12.92 -5.88
C ASN A 157 5.93 -12.71 -6.07
N THR A 158 6.56 -11.79 -5.34
CA THR A 158 8.02 -11.62 -5.39
C THR A 158 8.71 -12.85 -4.81
N PRO A 159 9.71 -13.43 -5.50
CA PRO A 159 10.46 -14.56 -4.95
C PRO A 159 11.27 -14.15 -3.72
N VAL A 160 11.29 -14.99 -2.71
CA VAL A 160 12.11 -14.82 -1.49
C VAL A 160 13.36 -15.67 -1.64
N ILE A 161 14.53 -15.02 -1.77
CA ILE A 161 15.80 -15.67 -2.07
C ILE A 161 16.70 -15.62 -0.83
N PHE A 162 17.04 -16.79 -0.29
CA PHE A 162 17.96 -16.94 0.86
C PHE A 162 19.38 -17.21 0.42
N GLU A 163 19.54 -17.77 -0.76
CA GLU A 163 20.85 -18.12 -1.32
C GLU A 163 21.61 -16.84 -1.70
N PRO A 164 22.95 -16.88 -1.70
CA PRO A 164 23.77 -15.79 -2.19
C PRO A 164 23.38 -15.41 -3.64
N ILE A 165 23.22 -14.13 -3.89
CA ILE A 165 22.80 -13.62 -5.19
C ILE A 165 24.01 -13.15 -5.98
N GLN A 166 24.29 -13.86 -7.08
CA GLN A 166 25.34 -13.46 -8.02
C GLN A 166 24.89 -12.27 -8.87
N LEU A 167 25.82 -11.36 -9.08
CA LEU A 167 25.62 -10.16 -9.91
C LEU A 167 26.54 -10.20 -11.12
N SER A 168 26.11 -9.56 -12.19
CA SER A 168 26.93 -9.17 -13.32
C SER A 168 27.03 -7.65 -13.38
N ARG A 169 28.14 -7.13 -13.89
CA ARG A 169 28.32 -5.70 -14.08
C ARG A 169 28.03 -5.33 -15.54
N ASP A 170 27.06 -4.45 -15.70
CA ASP A 170 26.73 -3.86 -16.99
C ASP A 170 27.03 -2.36 -16.93
N SER A 171 28.21 -1.96 -17.43
CA SER A 171 28.72 -0.60 -17.33
C SER A 171 28.84 -0.16 -15.85
N VAL A 172 28.00 0.82 -15.42
CA VAL A 172 28.00 1.35 -14.05
C VAL A 172 26.99 0.66 -13.14
N ASN A 173 26.10 -0.15 -13.70
CA ASN A 173 25.01 -0.80 -12.95
C ASN A 173 25.28 -2.28 -12.71
N PHE A 174 24.73 -2.80 -11.61
CA PHE A 174 24.70 -4.23 -11.33
C PHE A 174 23.35 -4.81 -11.73
N LYS A 175 23.38 -5.96 -12.44
CA LYS A 175 22.24 -6.79 -12.79
C LYS A 175 22.33 -8.13 -12.07
N PHE A 176 21.21 -8.81 -11.88
CA PHE A 176 21.25 -10.20 -11.42
C PHE A 176 21.85 -11.07 -12.54
N PHE A 177 22.75 -11.99 -12.16
CA PHE A 177 23.30 -12.95 -13.09
C PHE A 177 22.25 -13.99 -13.53
N ASP A 178 21.39 -14.40 -12.60
CA ASP A 178 20.24 -15.25 -12.91
C ASP A 178 19.23 -14.49 -13.77
N SER A 179 19.00 -15.01 -14.97
CA SER A 179 18.05 -14.43 -15.95
C SER A 179 16.60 -14.39 -15.46
N LYS A 180 16.19 -15.33 -14.59
CA LYS A 180 14.85 -15.33 -13.99
C LYS A 180 14.70 -14.16 -13.02
N LEU A 181 15.70 -13.92 -12.18
CA LEU A 181 15.71 -12.76 -11.28
C LEU A 181 15.83 -11.44 -12.07
N GLU A 182 16.60 -11.43 -13.14
CA GLU A 182 16.76 -10.24 -13.95
C GLU A 182 15.52 -9.91 -14.77
N SER A 183 14.66 -10.89 -15.08
CA SER A 183 13.36 -10.68 -15.77
C SER A 183 12.23 -10.18 -14.86
N LEU A 184 12.43 -10.14 -13.55
CA LEU A 184 11.46 -9.60 -12.60
C LEU A 184 11.17 -8.12 -12.87
N THR A 185 9.99 -7.66 -12.44
CA THR A 185 9.66 -6.23 -12.52
C THR A 185 10.60 -5.37 -11.66
N PRO A 186 10.78 -4.08 -11.96
CA PRO A 186 11.60 -3.18 -11.13
C PRO A 186 11.24 -3.23 -9.64
N LEU A 187 9.96 -3.27 -9.30
CA LEU A 187 9.47 -3.45 -7.94
C LEU A 187 9.98 -4.75 -7.32
N GLN A 188 9.79 -5.87 -8.01
CA GLN A 188 10.21 -7.19 -7.49
C GLN A 188 11.73 -7.27 -7.35
N LYS A 189 12.50 -6.73 -8.31
CA LYS A 189 13.96 -6.62 -8.18
C LYS A 189 14.37 -5.82 -6.94
N GLN A 190 13.65 -4.75 -6.64
CA GLN A 190 13.92 -3.94 -5.45
C GLN A 190 13.61 -4.71 -4.18
N LEU A 191 12.52 -5.48 -4.13
CA LEU A 191 12.18 -6.32 -2.99
C LEU A 191 13.23 -7.43 -2.78
N VAL A 192 13.70 -8.07 -3.84
CA VAL A 192 14.82 -9.06 -3.76
C VAL A 192 16.08 -8.39 -3.21
N ARG A 193 16.39 -7.15 -3.61
CA ARG A 193 17.55 -6.39 -3.09
C ARG A 193 17.38 -5.94 -1.65
N ALA A 194 16.14 -5.82 -1.17
CA ALA A 194 15.85 -5.54 0.24
C ALA A 194 16.07 -6.75 1.15
N GLY A 195 16.26 -7.94 0.58
CA GLY A 195 16.57 -9.18 1.29
C GLY A 195 15.34 -10.01 1.65
N PRO A 196 15.57 -11.30 1.97
CA PRO A 196 14.50 -12.27 2.17
C PRO A 196 13.57 -11.92 3.33
N GLU A 197 14.11 -11.51 4.46
CA GLU A 197 13.30 -11.21 5.64
C GLU A 197 12.43 -9.96 5.43
N ASN A 198 12.98 -8.91 4.84
CA ASN A 198 12.24 -7.69 4.51
C ASN A 198 11.14 -7.98 3.47
N THR A 199 11.44 -8.79 2.46
CA THR A 199 10.45 -9.24 1.47
C THR A 199 9.30 -9.99 2.14
N ARG A 200 9.58 -10.94 3.03
CA ARG A 200 8.55 -11.67 3.79
C ARG A 200 7.67 -10.75 4.64
N ARG A 201 8.28 -9.77 5.31
CA ARG A 201 7.54 -8.80 6.14
C ARG A 201 6.58 -7.99 5.28
N LEU A 202 7.03 -7.51 4.12
CA LEU A 202 6.18 -6.76 3.18
C LEU A 202 5.09 -7.63 2.57
N GLN A 203 5.39 -8.89 2.22
CA GLN A 203 4.38 -9.85 1.73
C GLN A 203 3.31 -10.13 2.78
N LYS A 204 3.71 -10.27 4.05
CA LYS A 204 2.76 -10.44 5.16
C LYS A 204 1.80 -9.24 5.24
N GLN A 205 2.32 -8.02 5.17
CA GLN A 205 1.49 -6.81 5.20
C GLN A 205 0.56 -6.70 4.00
N ALA A 206 1.07 -6.99 2.80
CA ALA A 206 0.24 -7.01 1.58
C ALA A 206 -0.90 -8.03 1.69
N LYS A 207 -0.64 -9.22 2.25
CA LYS A 207 -1.65 -10.25 2.48
C LYS A 207 -2.69 -9.82 3.52
N LEU A 208 -2.27 -9.19 4.62
CA LEU A 208 -3.18 -8.66 5.65
C LEU A 208 -4.08 -7.59 5.06
N LEU A 209 -3.51 -6.61 4.34
CA LEU A 209 -4.30 -5.56 3.69
C LEU A 209 -5.28 -6.15 2.67
N ARG A 210 -4.84 -7.09 1.82
CA ARG A 210 -5.73 -7.76 0.87
C ARG A 210 -6.92 -8.40 1.56
N THR A 211 -6.67 -9.13 2.64
CA THR A 211 -7.73 -9.79 3.42
C THR A 211 -8.69 -8.79 4.02
N ALA A 212 -8.18 -7.72 4.64
CA ALA A 212 -8.99 -6.68 5.26
C ALA A 212 -9.86 -5.93 4.23
N LEU A 213 -9.29 -5.59 3.04
CA LEU A 213 -10.04 -4.94 1.96
C LEU A 213 -11.17 -5.80 1.40
N MET A 214 -11.02 -7.12 1.39
CA MET A 214 -12.03 -8.06 0.87
C MET A 214 -13.06 -8.46 1.93
N THR A 215 -12.85 -8.12 3.19
CA THR A 215 -13.82 -8.42 4.26
C THR A 215 -14.92 -7.36 4.24
N PRO A 216 -16.20 -7.74 4.06
CA PRO A 216 -17.29 -6.76 4.08
C PRO A 216 -17.36 -6.06 5.45
N ASN A 217 -17.54 -4.74 5.45
CA ASN A 217 -17.80 -3.96 6.67
C ASN A 217 -19.11 -4.46 7.35
N GLY A 218 -19.01 -5.39 8.29
CA GLY A 218 -20.21 -5.98 8.88
C GLY A 218 -19.97 -7.00 10.00
N ARG A 219 -18.76 -7.21 10.47
CA ARG A 219 -18.52 -8.00 11.68
C ARG A 219 -17.79 -7.18 12.75
N GLN A 220 -18.48 -6.15 13.25
CA GLN A 220 -18.29 -5.77 14.65
C GLN A 220 -19.11 -6.77 15.47
N GLN A 221 -18.45 -7.74 16.08
CA GLN A 221 -18.95 -8.48 17.21
C GLN A 221 -18.58 -7.74 18.48
#